data_b5316ac60dad1dfaae0645a8c48a74db
#
_entry.id   b5316ac60dad1dfaae0645a8c48a74db
#
_cell.length_a   1.000
_cell.length_b   1.000
_cell.length_c   1.000
_cell.angle_alpha   90.00
_cell.angle_beta   90.00
_cell.angle_gamma   90.00
#
_symmetry.space_group_name_H-M   'P 1'
#
loop_
_entity.id
_entity.type
_entity.pdbx_description
1 polymer ?
#
loop_
_entity_poly.entity_id
_entity_poly.type
_entity_poly.pdbx_seq_one_letter_code
_entity_poly.pdbx_strand_id
1 'polypeptide(L)'
;MKSRASSHFFILLLIVFLTAIAHYSIYYGALIRGYETSSLSAFRNVGLLGVLAILPIFLARFAKFQGNWTLYTSAVLLFSIGLTVQYRLFTDGEYAVEIDRADREKIQSSNLTDREKAREMLRAKLRAIAKEREAKIKTAQLHYIQENYSPEKKQMMGLPPSPPSPVDLSAQTPRPAGDSLFATITSGKTLIPLVSFACLVGVIWLFRRDDVLTILQNNGFLIVLLTLGPLFLAAITSKAGKSIGGMTPWELSKIPFLIGFAAILAILYKNLARTYWGIPRAKDVVPLVFMATLPFFPFFVLKDFGQMMVFSSVYATLFLIAVRRLPQRIVLVGSVLFLVSILVVGALPETTQEKIPLLPTLAKPVKKILPDRIQQRFHLWLDGFTPPTPDTDWWKEDYDDYYADLVKRDPNLPRLLEEDPNLQNSINIDAWFDVLAFQPAQATFGLASGGTTGRGLGLGYVELIPVSDSDYIYAAIGEELGLFGGLLVIFALITFVSAGIRTALDARDMFSKLCAVGLTAFIGFQALVNMGGITRALPMTGITLPFVSYGGFSLITSFIMLGMLMAFSHRNTVDINKVSSSKFQASS
;
A
#
# COMPACT_ATOMS: atom_id res chain seq x y z
N MET A 1 19.24 30.32 8.14
CA MET A 1 18.85 28.95 8.54
C MET A 1 17.75 28.87 9.61
N LYS A 2 17.67 29.82 10.58
CA LYS A 2 16.58 29.85 11.58
C LYS A 2 15.17 29.99 10.98
N SER A 3 15.01 30.65 9.81
CA SER A 3 13.70 30.85 9.18
C SER A 3 13.06 29.59 8.58
N ARG A 4 13.85 28.61 8.11
CA ARG A 4 13.30 27.39 7.47
C ARG A 4 12.62 26.45 8.47
N ALA A 5 13.18 26.23 9.63
CA ALA A 5 12.55 25.38 10.65
C ALA A 5 11.23 25.99 11.20
N SER A 6 11.16 27.32 11.31
CA SER A 6 9.94 28.00 11.75
C SER A 6 8.79 27.88 10.72
N SER A 7 9.10 27.99 9.43
CA SER A 7 8.07 27.82 8.38
C SER A 7 7.47 26.41 8.39
N HIS A 8 8.28 25.37 8.53
CA HIS A 8 7.80 23.99 8.64
C HIS A 8 6.99 23.75 9.92
N PHE A 9 7.31 24.42 11.02
CA PHE A 9 6.52 24.36 12.24
C PHE A 9 5.07 24.82 12.02
N PHE A 10 4.89 25.97 11.36
CA PHE A 10 3.54 26.46 11.05
C PHE A 10 2.77 25.53 10.08
N ILE A 11 3.46 24.96 9.10
CA ILE A 11 2.86 23.99 8.18
C ILE A 11 2.40 22.73 8.94
N LEU A 12 3.24 22.22 9.84
CA LEU A 12 2.89 21.05 10.67
C LEU A 12 1.70 21.35 11.61
N LEU A 13 1.67 22.53 12.23
CA LEU A 13 0.50 22.94 13.00
C LEU A 13 -0.77 23.05 12.15
N LEU A 14 -0.66 23.59 10.95
CA LEU A 14 -1.78 23.64 10.00
C LEU A 14 -2.27 22.22 9.63
N ILE A 15 -1.37 21.27 9.39
CA ILE A 15 -1.72 19.87 9.14
C ILE A 15 -2.50 19.29 10.33
N VAL A 16 -2.02 19.47 11.55
CA VAL A 16 -2.71 19.00 12.76
C VAL A 16 -4.09 19.63 12.91
N PHE A 17 -4.20 20.93 12.67
CA PHE A 17 -5.47 21.67 12.73
C PHE A 17 -6.48 21.16 11.67
N LEU A 18 -6.04 21.03 10.43
CA LEU A 18 -6.91 20.50 9.35
C LEU A 18 -7.33 19.04 9.62
N THR A 19 -6.44 18.24 10.17
CA THR A 19 -6.76 16.87 10.59
C THR A 19 -7.79 16.84 11.71
N ALA A 20 -7.72 17.77 12.67
CA ALA A 20 -8.71 17.89 13.74
C ALA A 20 -10.09 18.26 13.16
N ILE A 21 -10.14 19.18 12.22
CA ILE A 21 -11.39 19.53 11.51
C ILE A 21 -11.95 18.31 10.76
N ALA A 22 -11.09 17.57 10.05
CA ALA A 22 -11.49 16.38 9.32
C ALA A 22 -12.08 15.30 10.24
N HIS A 23 -11.42 15.03 11.38
CA HIS A 23 -11.92 14.08 12.37
C HIS A 23 -13.25 14.54 12.99
N TYR A 24 -13.37 15.84 13.28
CA TYR A 24 -14.63 16.41 13.76
C TYR A 24 -15.75 16.27 12.73
N SER A 25 -15.47 16.52 11.44
CA SER A 25 -16.44 16.36 10.36
C SER A 25 -16.93 14.91 10.23
N ILE A 26 -16.02 13.93 10.33
CA ILE A 26 -16.36 12.50 10.32
C ILE A 26 -17.21 12.15 11.54
N TYR A 27 -16.80 12.60 12.73
CA TYR A 27 -17.53 12.37 13.97
C TYR A 27 -18.97 12.91 13.87
N TYR A 28 -19.12 14.16 13.40
CA TYR A 28 -20.42 14.80 13.25
C TYR A 28 -21.27 14.13 12.14
N GLY A 29 -20.65 13.74 11.02
CA GLY A 29 -21.31 13.01 9.95
C GLY A 29 -21.84 11.65 10.40
N ALA A 30 -21.09 10.94 11.23
CA ALA A 30 -21.51 9.68 11.82
C ALA A 30 -22.71 9.87 12.78
N LEU A 31 -22.70 10.91 13.62
CA LEU A 31 -23.83 11.23 14.50
C LEU A 31 -25.11 11.53 13.70
N ILE A 32 -25.01 12.28 12.58
CA ILE A 32 -26.18 12.56 11.71
C ILE A 32 -26.74 11.26 11.11
N ARG A 33 -25.87 10.29 10.80
CA ARG A 33 -26.27 8.99 10.27
C ARG A 33 -26.79 8.01 11.35
N GLY A 34 -26.78 8.40 12.62
CA GLY A 34 -27.23 7.56 13.73
C GLY A 34 -26.20 6.51 14.19
N TYR A 35 -24.91 6.70 13.85
CA TYR A 35 -23.84 5.85 14.33
C TYR A 35 -23.24 6.41 15.63
N GLU A 36 -23.02 5.54 16.63
CA GLU A 36 -22.21 5.90 17.79
C GLU A 36 -20.72 5.78 17.43
N THR A 37 -20.01 6.91 17.43
CA THR A 37 -18.56 6.96 17.16
C THR A 37 -17.80 7.31 18.43
N SER A 38 -16.59 6.73 18.57
CA SER A 38 -15.74 7.03 19.70
C SER A 38 -15.04 8.39 19.52
N SER A 39 -15.48 9.38 20.30
CA SER A 39 -14.77 10.66 20.43
C SER A 39 -13.34 10.49 20.95
N LEU A 40 -13.10 9.50 21.81
CA LEU A 40 -11.77 9.20 22.36
C LEU A 40 -10.79 8.78 21.26
N SER A 41 -11.23 8.02 20.26
CA SER A 41 -10.40 7.64 19.11
C SER A 41 -10.02 8.84 18.25
N ALA A 42 -10.91 9.83 18.07
CA ALA A 42 -10.60 11.09 17.39
C ALA A 42 -9.53 11.89 18.14
N PHE A 43 -9.73 12.11 19.44
CA PHE A 43 -8.75 12.81 20.29
C PHE A 43 -7.41 12.10 20.31
N ARG A 44 -7.39 10.76 20.40
CA ARG A 44 -6.17 9.97 20.30
C ARG A 44 -5.40 10.23 19.00
N ASN A 45 -6.07 10.15 17.85
CA ASN A 45 -5.42 10.31 16.54
C ASN A 45 -4.85 11.73 16.37
N VAL A 46 -5.64 12.75 16.71
CA VAL A 46 -5.20 14.15 16.61
C VAL A 46 -4.08 14.44 17.63
N GLY A 47 -4.18 13.93 18.85
CA GLY A 47 -3.15 14.05 19.87
C GLY A 47 -1.84 13.36 19.46
N LEU A 48 -1.93 12.13 18.94
CA LEU A 48 -0.79 11.39 18.40
C LEU A 48 -0.12 12.17 17.26
N LEU A 49 -0.88 12.66 16.30
CA LEU A 49 -0.37 13.47 15.20
C LEU A 49 0.28 14.76 15.72
N GLY A 50 -0.32 15.42 16.72
CA GLY A 50 0.25 16.61 17.38
C GLY A 50 1.60 16.32 18.00
N VAL A 51 1.73 15.22 18.75
CA VAL A 51 3.02 14.77 19.31
C VAL A 51 4.03 14.49 18.20
N LEU A 52 3.66 13.72 17.19
CA LEU A 52 4.53 13.41 16.05
C LEU A 52 4.93 14.68 15.26
N ALA A 53 4.05 15.66 15.12
CA ALA A 53 4.36 16.89 14.41
C ALA A 53 5.31 17.82 15.20
N ILE A 54 5.12 17.94 16.50
CA ILE A 54 5.80 18.94 17.32
C ILE A 54 7.09 18.41 17.98
N LEU A 55 7.07 17.20 18.52
CA LEU A 55 8.20 16.63 19.27
C LEU A 55 9.50 16.59 18.47
N PRO A 56 9.53 16.22 17.16
CA PRO A 56 10.78 16.21 16.39
C PRO A 56 11.43 17.59 16.26
N ILE A 57 10.64 18.65 16.23
CA ILE A 57 11.18 20.01 16.13
C ILE A 57 11.94 20.38 17.42
N PHE A 58 11.40 19.99 18.59
CA PHE A 58 12.10 20.16 19.85
C PHE A 58 13.37 19.31 19.91
N LEU A 59 13.27 18.01 19.60
CA LEU A 59 14.41 17.09 19.57
C LEU A 59 15.49 17.57 18.60
N ALA A 60 15.10 18.09 17.44
CA ALA A 60 16.01 18.63 16.45
C ALA A 60 16.81 19.86 16.95
N ARG A 61 16.21 20.69 17.81
CA ARG A 61 16.93 21.82 18.44
C ARG A 61 18.06 21.33 19.35
N PHE A 62 17.76 20.35 20.21
CA PHE A 62 18.78 19.76 21.10
C PHE A 62 19.85 19.01 20.30
N ALA A 63 19.44 18.26 19.26
CA ALA A 63 20.33 17.50 18.39
C ALA A 63 21.07 18.37 17.36
N LYS A 64 20.85 19.68 17.29
CA LYS A 64 21.39 20.62 16.27
C LYS A 64 21.15 20.08 14.85
N PHE A 65 19.96 19.57 14.57
CA PHE A 65 19.62 18.98 13.29
C PHE A 65 19.50 20.06 12.22
N GLN A 66 20.14 19.83 11.05
CA GLN A 66 20.20 20.78 9.92
C GLN A 66 19.69 20.17 8.61
N GLY A 67 19.03 19.01 8.67
CA GLY A 67 18.53 18.32 7.50
C GLY A 67 17.29 18.96 6.86
N ASN A 68 16.83 18.34 5.77
CA ASN A 68 15.70 18.83 4.98
C ASN A 68 14.37 18.47 5.66
N TRP A 69 13.68 19.48 6.18
CA TRP A 69 12.38 19.33 6.83
C TRP A 69 11.23 19.04 5.85
N THR A 70 11.41 19.31 4.57
CA THR A 70 10.38 19.00 3.56
C THR A 70 10.05 17.50 3.51
N LEU A 71 11.07 16.63 3.69
CA LEU A 71 10.88 15.18 3.81
C LEU A 71 9.91 14.83 4.94
N TYR A 72 10.12 15.41 6.10
CA TYR A 72 9.30 15.17 7.28
C TYR A 72 7.88 15.71 7.11
N THR A 73 7.76 16.96 6.66
CA THR A 73 6.47 17.63 6.50
C THR A 73 5.57 16.91 5.49
N SER A 74 6.13 16.47 4.36
CA SER A 74 5.36 15.71 3.35
C SER A 74 4.95 14.32 3.86
N ALA A 75 5.82 13.64 4.63
CA ALA A 75 5.48 12.36 5.25
C ALA A 75 4.39 12.50 6.32
N VAL A 76 4.43 13.55 7.15
CA VAL A 76 3.38 13.85 8.15
C VAL A 76 2.06 14.19 7.47
N LEU A 77 2.08 14.92 6.35
CA LEU A 77 0.87 15.19 5.57
C LEU A 77 0.25 13.90 5.04
N LEU A 78 1.04 13.02 4.44
CA LEU A 78 0.56 11.71 3.97
C LEU A 78 0.00 10.87 5.11
N PHE A 79 0.69 10.83 6.23
CA PHE A 79 0.26 10.10 7.42
C PHE A 79 -1.04 10.67 8.01
N SER A 80 -1.23 11.99 8.00
CA SER A 80 -2.45 12.64 8.48
C SER A 80 -3.67 12.28 7.63
N ILE A 81 -3.51 12.20 6.30
CA ILE A 81 -4.55 11.73 5.38
C ILE A 81 -4.90 10.27 5.70
N GLY A 82 -3.88 9.41 5.87
CA GLY A 82 -4.08 8.01 6.25
C GLY A 82 -4.84 7.87 7.58
N LEU A 83 -4.45 8.62 8.61
CA LEU A 83 -5.15 8.62 9.91
C LEU A 83 -6.62 9.04 9.78
N THR A 84 -6.91 10.02 8.92
CA THR A 84 -8.27 10.51 8.70
C THR A 84 -9.15 9.41 8.07
N VAL A 85 -8.67 8.76 7.01
CA VAL A 85 -9.39 7.66 6.37
C VAL A 85 -9.54 6.46 7.30
N GLN A 86 -8.49 6.11 8.03
CA GLN A 86 -8.55 5.03 9.02
C GLN A 86 -9.54 5.36 10.15
N TYR A 87 -9.59 6.60 10.63
CA TYR A 87 -10.59 7.00 11.61
C TYR A 87 -12.00 6.81 11.05
N ARG A 88 -12.23 7.19 9.78
CA ARG A 88 -13.51 6.99 9.11
C ARG A 88 -13.91 5.51 9.03
N LEU A 89 -13.01 4.64 8.61
CA LEU A 89 -13.26 3.20 8.46
C LEU A 89 -13.49 2.49 9.78
N PHE A 90 -12.77 2.87 10.83
CA PHE A 90 -12.83 2.19 12.13
C PHE A 90 -13.84 2.78 13.11
N THR A 91 -14.50 3.87 12.76
CA THR A 91 -15.60 4.43 13.57
C THR A 91 -16.96 3.83 13.21
N ASP A 92 -17.11 3.19 12.06
CA ASP A 92 -18.27 2.38 11.79
C ASP A 92 -18.30 1.19 12.75
N GLY A 93 -19.34 1.11 13.57
CA GLY A 93 -19.48 0.08 14.61
C GLY A 93 -19.42 -1.37 14.10
N GLU A 94 -19.40 -1.57 12.80
CA GLU A 94 -19.30 -2.86 12.14
C GLU A 94 -17.90 -3.45 12.07
N TYR A 95 -16.84 -2.62 12.00
CA TYR A 95 -15.47 -3.10 12.18
C TYR A 95 -15.16 -3.47 13.64
N ALA A 96 -16.04 -3.07 14.56
CA ALA A 96 -15.98 -3.43 15.96
C ALA A 96 -16.79 -4.69 16.29
N VAL A 97 -17.07 -5.59 15.36
CA VAL A 97 -17.54 -6.92 15.70
C VAL A 97 -16.43 -7.60 16.50
N GLU A 98 -16.51 -7.43 17.79
CA GLU A 98 -15.68 -8.13 18.74
C GLU A 98 -15.99 -9.63 18.57
N ILE A 99 -15.09 -10.31 17.87
CA ILE A 99 -15.09 -11.77 17.89
C ILE A 99 -14.85 -12.13 19.34
N ASP A 100 -15.88 -12.62 20.01
CA ASP A 100 -15.82 -13.02 21.41
C ASP A 100 -14.56 -13.89 21.61
N ARG A 101 -13.89 -13.70 22.75
CA ARG A 101 -12.64 -14.41 23.05
C ARG A 101 -12.82 -15.93 22.93
N ALA A 102 -13.99 -16.43 23.34
CA ALA A 102 -14.38 -17.83 23.20
C ALA A 102 -14.50 -18.28 21.72
N ASP A 103 -14.98 -17.41 20.83
CA ASP A 103 -15.08 -17.72 19.40
C ASP A 103 -13.70 -17.66 18.73
N ARG A 104 -12.79 -16.79 19.17
CA ARG A 104 -11.38 -16.77 18.72
C ARG A 104 -10.65 -18.06 19.10
N GLU A 105 -10.81 -18.53 20.32
CA GLU A 105 -10.20 -19.77 20.80
C GLU A 105 -10.71 -20.98 20.01
N LYS A 106 -12.00 -21.02 19.65
CA LYS A 106 -12.58 -22.08 18.79
C LYS A 106 -12.07 -21.99 17.34
N ILE A 107 -11.92 -20.79 16.79
CA ILE A 107 -11.36 -20.58 15.44
C ILE A 107 -9.89 -20.99 15.36
N GLN A 108 -9.16 -20.88 16.46
CA GLN A 108 -7.75 -21.29 16.60
C GLN A 108 -7.57 -22.72 17.08
N SER A 109 -8.66 -23.43 17.39
CA SER A 109 -8.61 -24.82 17.84
C SER A 109 -7.87 -25.71 16.85
N SER A 110 -7.09 -26.65 17.37
CA SER A 110 -6.41 -27.69 16.59
C SER A 110 -7.38 -28.71 15.97
N ASN A 111 -8.62 -28.75 16.46
CA ASN A 111 -9.67 -29.62 15.93
C ASN A 111 -10.31 -29.00 14.69
N LEU A 112 -10.10 -29.62 13.54
CA LEU A 112 -10.60 -29.13 12.24
C LEU A 112 -12.11 -28.94 12.21
N THR A 113 -12.88 -29.85 12.81
CA THR A 113 -14.35 -29.83 12.82
C THR A 113 -14.89 -28.64 13.64
N ASP A 114 -14.28 -28.35 14.79
CA ASP A 114 -14.69 -27.22 15.64
C ASP A 114 -14.30 -25.88 15.01
N ARG A 115 -13.17 -25.87 14.31
CA ARG A 115 -12.67 -24.71 13.56
C ARG A 115 -13.56 -24.38 12.37
N GLU A 116 -14.05 -25.38 11.64
CA GLU A 116 -14.96 -25.18 10.51
C GLU A 116 -16.33 -24.70 10.98
N LYS A 117 -16.89 -25.32 12.01
CA LYS A 117 -18.16 -24.89 12.62
C LYS A 117 -18.08 -23.45 13.14
N ALA A 118 -17.00 -23.10 13.83
CA ALA A 118 -16.80 -21.73 14.33
C ALA A 118 -16.66 -20.71 13.18
N ARG A 119 -16.00 -21.10 12.07
CA ARG A 119 -15.91 -20.27 10.85
C ARG A 119 -17.26 -20.13 10.15
N GLU A 120 -18.07 -21.18 10.07
CA GLU A 120 -19.42 -21.09 9.51
C GLU A 120 -20.33 -20.21 10.35
N MET A 121 -20.32 -20.36 11.67
CA MET A 121 -21.06 -19.49 12.58
C MET A 121 -20.64 -18.03 12.45
N LEU A 122 -19.33 -17.76 12.35
CA LEU A 122 -18.83 -16.39 12.12
C LEU A 122 -19.28 -15.84 10.76
N ARG A 123 -19.22 -16.65 9.71
CA ARG A 123 -19.72 -16.26 8.37
C ARG A 123 -21.23 -15.99 8.39
N ALA A 124 -22.00 -16.80 9.09
CA ALA A 124 -23.44 -16.60 9.24
C ALA A 124 -23.75 -15.30 10.02
N LYS A 125 -23.00 -15.02 11.09
CA LYS A 125 -23.09 -13.79 11.87
C LYS A 125 -22.73 -12.55 11.03
N LEU A 126 -21.64 -12.62 10.28
CA LEU A 126 -21.22 -11.53 9.38
C LEU A 126 -22.22 -11.30 8.24
N ARG A 127 -22.81 -12.37 7.67
CA ARG A 127 -23.89 -12.25 6.65
C ARG A 127 -25.15 -11.62 7.21
N ALA A 128 -25.55 -11.96 8.45
CA ALA A 128 -26.69 -11.37 9.11
C ALA A 128 -26.48 -9.86 9.36
N ILE A 129 -25.30 -9.48 9.84
CA ILE A 129 -24.90 -8.08 10.05
C ILE A 129 -24.87 -7.33 8.71
N ALA A 130 -24.29 -7.91 7.66
CA ALA A 130 -24.25 -7.31 6.34
C ALA A 130 -25.66 -7.08 5.76
N LYS A 131 -26.56 -8.04 5.92
CA LYS A 131 -27.95 -7.94 5.47
C LYS A 131 -28.75 -6.88 6.24
N GLU A 132 -28.56 -6.80 7.55
CA GLU A 132 -29.17 -5.77 8.39
C GLU A 132 -28.67 -4.37 8.01
N ARG A 133 -27.39 -4.26 7.71
CA ARG A 133 -26.75 -3.04 7.23
C ARG A 133 -27.30 -2.60 5.88
N GLU A 134 -27.37 -3.50 4.90
CA GLU A 134 -27.93 -3.19 3.59
C GLU A 134 -29.35 -2.62 3.73
N ALA A 135 -30.16 -3.20 4.61
CA ALA A 135 -31.50 -2.68 4.94
C ALA A 135 -31.43 -1.28 5.55
N LYS A 136 -30.52 -1.02 6.50
CA LYS A 136 -30.32 0.30 7.13
C LYS A 136 -29.84 1.35 6.14
N ILE A 137 -28.86 1.01 5.28
CA ILE A 137 -28.35 1.89 4.22
C ILE A 137 -29.49 2.25 3.26
N LYS A 138 -30.27 1.25 2.83
CA LYS A 138 -31.40 1.45 1.93
C LYS A 138 -32.47 2.36 2.55
N THR A 139 -32.73 2.21 3.84
CA THR A 139 -33.66 3.08 4.58
C THR A 139 -33.11 4.50 4.72
N ALA A 140 -31.83 4.66 5.04
CA ALA A 140 -31.19 5.98 5.12
C ALA A 140 -31.12 6.68 3.75
N GLN A 141 -30.84 5.95 2.68
CA GLN A 141 -30.88 6.47 1.32
C GLN A 141 -32.28 6.92 0.92
N LEU A 142 -33.31 6.14 1.23
CA LEU A 142 -34.69 6.50 0.99
C LEU A 142 -35.09 7.77 1.77
N HIS A 143 -34.67 7.89 3.02
CA HIS A 143 -34.90 9.08 3.84
C HIS A 143 -34.22 10.32 3.27
N TYR A 144 -32.96 10.21 2.88
CA TYR A 144 -32.21 11.31 2.22
C TYR A 144 -32.86 11.75 0.90
N ILE A 145 -33.29 10.81 0.06
CA ILE A 145 -33.97 11.09 -1.21
C ILE A 145 -35.31 11.78 -0.93
N GLN A 146 -36.04 11.35 0.09
CA GLN A 146 -37.31 11.93 0.45
C GLN A 146 -37.20 13.33 1.02
N GLU A 147 -36.12 13.65 1.75
CA GLU A 147 -35.90 15.02 2.25
C GLU A 147 -35.38 15.97 1.20
N ASN A 148 -34.53 15.52 0.29
CA ASN A 148 -33.75 16.40 -0.58
C ASN A 148 -34.22 16.45 -2.04
N TYR A 149 -35.13 15.57 -2.48
CA TYR A 149 -35.58 15.53 -3.87
C TYR A 149 -36.97 16.17 -4.03
N SER A 150 -37.16 16.86 -5.18
CA SER A 150 -38.45 17.46 -5.52
C SER A 150 -39.57 16.42 -5.67
N PRO A 151 -40.84 16.76 -5.43
CA PRO A 151 -41.97 15.83 -5.58
C PRO A 151 -42.03 15.17 -6.96
N GLU A 152 -41.72 15.88 -8.01
CA GLU A 152 -41.69 15.38 -9.39
C GLU A 152 -40.63 14.32 -9.59
N LYS A 153 -39.45 14.53 -9.02
CA LYS A 153 -38.32 13.58 -9.10
C LYS A 153 -38.58 12.32 -8.28
N LYS A 154 -39.29 12.42 -7.15
CA LYS A 154 -39.76 11.31 -6.34
C LYS A 154 -40.74 10.44 -7.10
N GLN A 155 -41.69 11.08 -7.79
CA GLN A 155 -42.70 10.39 -8.60
C GLN A 155 -42.08 9.65 -9.80
N MET A 156 -41.09 10.27 -10.47
CA MET A 156 -40.34 9.62 -11.54
C MET A 156 -39.55 8.38 -11.06
N MET A 157 -39.15 8.31 -9.79
CA MET A 157 -38.45 7.20 -9.19
C MET A 157 -39.38 6.13 -8.58
N GLY A 158 -40.71 6.29 -8.65
CA GLY A 158 -41.69 5.35 -8.11
C GLY A 158 -41.67 5.26 -6.58
N LEU A 159 -41.20 6.29 -5.87
CA LEU A 159 -41.05 6.28 -4.42
C LEU A 159 -42.36 6.68 -3.73
N PRO A 160 -42.67 6.11 -2.53
CA PRO A 160 -43.85 6.50 -1.78
C PRO A 160 -43.80 7.96 -1.35
N PRO A 161 -44.96 8.67 -1.31
CA PRO A 161 -45.00 10.09 -1.02
C PRO A 161 -44.62 10.47 0.41
N SER A 162 -44.69 9.57 1.35
CA SER A 162 -44.37 9.79 2.77
C SER A 162 -43.11 9.04 3.21
N PRO A 163 -42.24 9.69 4.02
CA PRO A 163 -41.10 8.99 4.59
C PRO A 163 -41.58 7.84 5.50
N PRO A 164 -40.88 6.69 5.50
CA PRO A 164 -41.11 5.68 6.53
C PRO A 164 -40.83 6.32 7.90
N SER A 165 -41.63 5.96 8.90
CA SER A 165 -41.44 6.44 10.27
C SER A 165 -40.00 6.27 10.71
N PRO A 166 -39.36 7.27 11.36
CA PRO A 166 -37.99 7.16 11.80
C PRO A 166 -37.87 5.93 12.71
N VAL A 167 -37.10 4.95 12.29
CA VAL A 167 -36.73 3.83 13.14
C VAL A 167 -35.75 4.40 14.16
N ASP A 168 -36.11 4.32 15.43
CA ASP A 168 -35.22 4.73 16.51
C ASP A 168 -34.01 3.76 16.55
N LEU A 169 -32.96 4.15 15.86
CA LEU A 169 -31.71 3.38 15.73
C LEU A 169 -30.86 3.46 17.01
N SER A 170 -31.17 4.40 17.92
CA SER A 170 -30.41 4.61 19.15
C SER A 170 -30.52 3.45 20.16
N ALA A 171 -31.61 2.67 20.07
CA ALA A 171 -31.88 1.57 21.00
C ALA A 171 -31.23 0.22 20.62
N GLN A 172 -30.67 0.08 19.42
CA GLN A 172 -30.21 -1.21 18.87
C GLN A 172 -28.75 -1.28 18.43
N THR A 173 -27.99 -0.19 18.52
CA THR A 173 -26.55 -0.24 18.22
C THR A 173 -25.80 -0.85 19.41
N PRO A 174 -25.08 -1.98 19.22
CA PRO A 174 -24.20 -2.44 20.28
C PRO A 174 -23.17 -1.35 20.52
N ARG A 175 -23.14 -0.81 21.74
CA ARG A 175 -22.07 0.10 22.16
C ARG A 175 -20.74 -0.58 21.92
N PRO A 176 -19.77 0.07 21.25
CA PRO A 176 -18.44 -0.48 21.15
C PRO A 176 -17.96 -0.82 22.56
N ALA A 177 -17.52 -2.05 22.76
CA ALA A 177 -17.08 -2.56 24.05
C ALA A 177 -16.09 -1.56 24.66
N GLY A 178 -16.43 -1.05 25.83
CA GLY A 178 -15.86 0.08 26.54
C GLY A 178 -14.51 0.56 26.05
N ASP A 179 -14.49 1.73 25.46
CA ASP A 179 -13.29 2.50 25.20
C ASP A 179 -12.62 2.87 26.53
N SER A 180 -11.94 1.91 27.16
CA SER A 180 -11.08 2.25 28.27
C SER A 180 -9.88 3.00 27.70
N LEU A 181 -9.48 4.07 28.35
CA LEU A 181 -8.31 4.89 27.97
C LEU A 181 -7.06 4.00 27.83
N PHE A 182 -6.94 2.97 28.66
CA PHE A 182 -5.87 1.98 28.61
C PHE A 182 -5.93 1.13 27.33
N ALA A 183 -7.07 0.58 26.95
CA ALA A 183 -7.24 -0.19 25.74
C ALA A 183 -6.96 0.65 24.48
N THR A 184 -7.35 1.91 24.49
CA THR A 184 -7.08 2.86 23.40
C THR A 184 -5.58 3.15 23.26
N ILE A 185 -4.84 3.34 24.34
CA ILE A 185 -3.41 3.61 24.33
C ILE A 185 -2.61 2.36 23.93
N THR A 186 -3.00 1.18 24.38
CA THR A 186 -2.31 -0.09 24.09
C THR A 186 -2.72 -0.71 22.77
N SER A 187 -3.66 -0.12 22.05
CA SER A 187 -4.08 -0.61 20.73
C SER A 187 -2.93 -0.54 19.69
N GLY A 188 -2.91 -1.48 18.76
CA GLY A 188 -1.96 -1.45 17.64
C GLY A 188 -2.00 -0.14 16.85
N LYS A 189 -3.18 0.50 16.77
CA LYS A 189 -3.38 1.80 16.11
C LYS A 189 -2.62 2.96 16.76
N THR A 190 -2.26 2.83 18.05
CA THR A 190 -1.43 3.80 18.77
C THR A 190 0.02 3.36 18.82
N LEU A 191 0.27 2.09 19.12
CA LEU A 191 1.63 1.57 19.31
C LEU A 191 2.44 1.57 18.01
N ILE A 192 1.85 1.19 16.88
CA ILE A 192 2.58 1.13 15.60
C ILE A 192 3.11 2.51 15.17
N PRO A 193 2.33 3.61 15.16
CA PRO A 193 2.86 4.94 14.89
C PRO A 193 3.92 5.40 15.88
N LEU A 194 3.76 5.09 17.18
CA LEU A 194 4.76 5.45 18.21
C LEU A 194 6.07 4.68 17.99
N VAL A 195 6.01 3.39 17.72
CA VAL A 195 7.19 2.57 17.38
C VAL A 195 7.84 3.09 16.09
N SER A 196 7.04 3.40 15.06
CA SER A 196 7.53 3.99 13.81
C SER A 196 8.30 5.27 14.05
N PHE A 197 7.79 6.12 14.91
CA PHE A 197 8.45 7.37 15.31
C PHE A 197 9.72 7.13 16.13
N ALA A 198 9.70 6.20 17.09
CA ALA A 198 10.89 5.83 17.84
C ALA A 198 11.99 5.29 16.91
N CYS A 199 11.62 4.46 15.94
CA CYS A 199 12.53 3.98 14.88
C CYS A 199 13.08 5.13 14.04
N LEU A 200 12.25 6.11 13.64
CA LEU A 200 12.70 7.31 12.93
C LEU A 200 13.81 8.03 13.70
N VAL A 201 13.57 8.33 14.99
CA VAL A 201 14.53 9.06 15.82
C VAL A 201 15.81 8.26 16.03
N GLY A 202 15.69 6.96 16.34
CA GLY A 202 16.82 6.05 16.50
C GLY A 202 17.68 5.93 15.24
N VAL A 203 17.03 5.82 14.07
CA VAL A 203 17.70 5.74 12.77
C VAL A 203 18.41 7.05 12.42
N ILE A 204 17.78 8.21 12.66
CA ILE A 204 18.46 9.51 12.48
C ILE A 204 19.71 9.58 13.34
N TRP A 205 19.64 9.17 14.59
CA TRP A 205 20.79 9.18 15.49
C TRP A 205 21.89 8.21 15.02
N LEU A 206 21.52 7.01 14.60
CA LEU A 206 22.45 5.96 14.13
C LEU A 206 23.17 6.35 12.84
N PHE A 207 22.44 6.78 11.81
CA PHE A 207 22.97 7.08 10.46
C PHE A 207 23.68 8.45 10.36
N ARG A 208 23.70 9.23 11.42
CA ARG A 208 24.56 10.42 11.52
C ARG A 208 26.01 10.07 11.83
N ARG A 209 26.30 8.86 12.28
CA ARG A 209 27.62 8.39 12.71
C ARG A 209 28.39 7.86 11.50
N ASP A 210 29.65 8.32 11.34
CA ASP A 210 30.52 7.90 10.24
C ASP A 210 31.00 6.45 10.38
N ASP A 211 31.24 5.99 11.61
CA ASP A 211 31.61 4.61 11.91
C ASP A 211 30.55 3.61 11.44
N VAL A 212 29.28 3.90 11.69
CA VAL A 212 28.16 3.06 11.27
C VAL A 212 28.10 2.94 9.75
N LEU A 213 28.21 4.05 9.03
CA LEU A 213 28.17 4.01 7.55
C LEU A 213 29.37 3.26 6.98
N THR A 214 30.54 3.41 7.56
CA THR A 214 31.73 2.68 7.17
C THR A 214 31.58 1.16 7.37
N ILE A 215 31.01 0.75 8.52
CA ILE A 215 30.70 -0.67 8.80
C ILE A 215 29.70 -1.21 7.76
N LEU A 216 28.62 -0.48 7.50
CA LEU A 216 27.60 -0.88 6.53
C LEU A 216 28.16 -0.99 5.12
N GLN A 217 29.00 -0.03 4.70
CA GLN A 217 29.61 -0.05 3.39
C GLN A 217 30.59 -1.20 3.22
N ASN A 218 31.38 -1.53 4.23
CA ASN A 218 32.38 -2.60 4.16
C ASN A 218 31.75 -4.00 4.22
N ASN A 219 30.56 -4.13 4.83
CA ASN A 219 29.87 -5.42 5.01
C ASN A 219 28.67 -5.61 4.07
N GLY A 220 28.61 -4.89 2.96
CA GLY A 220 27.45 -4.91 2.05
C GLY A 220 27.04 -6.32 1.60
N PHE A 221 27.98 -7.19 1.28
CA PHE A 221 27.70 -8.58 0.89
C PHE A 221 27.05 -9.38 2.03
N LEU A 222 27.60 -9.28 3.25
CA LEU A 222 27.06 -9.96 4.42
C LEU A 222 25.62 -9.47 4.73
N ILE A 223 25.37 -8.18 4.60
CA ILE A 223 24.04 -7.59 4.82
C ILE A 223 23.02 -8.16 3.83
N VAL A 224 23.38 -8.27 2.54
CA VAL A 224 22.50 -8.91 1.54
C VAL A 224 22.25 -10.37 1.90
N LEU A 225 23.27 -11.13 2.23
CA LEU A 225 23.15 -12.54 2.57
C LEU A 225 22.25 -12.77 3.79
N LEU A 226 22.44 -11.98 4.85
CA LEU A 226 21.62 -12.06 6.07
C LEU A 226 20.15 -11.67 5.82
N THR A 227 19.90 -10.80 4.86
CA THR A 227 18.52 -10.39 4.50
C THR A 227 17.80 -11.45 3.68
N LEU A 228 18.51 -12.17 2.85
CA LEU A 228 17.94 -13.22 2.01
C LEU A 228 17.49 -14.44 2.84
N GLY A 229 18.18 -14.77 3.93
CA GLY A 229 17.83 -15.88 4.80
C GLY A 229 16.37 -15.88 5.25
N PRO A 230 15.88 -14.83 5.93
CA PRO A 230 14.48 -14.73 6.32
C PRO A 230 13.49 -14.75 5.14
N LEU A 231 13.86 -14.17 3.98
CA LEU A 231 13.02 -14.21 2.79
C LEU A 231 12.87 -15.64 2.22
N PHE A 232 13.96 -16.38 2.13
CA PHE A 232 13.93 -17.78 1.70
C PHE A 232 13.18 -18.66 2.71
N LEU A 233 13.41 -18.44 4.00
CA LEU A 233 12.67 -19.15 5.05
C LEU A 233 11.17 -18.89 4.93
N ALA A 234 10.76 -17.64 4.75
CA ALA A 234 9.37 -17.29 4.53
C ALA A 234 8.78 -17.95 3.28
N ALA A 235 9.55 -18.01 2.18
CA ALA A 235 9.12 -18.66 0.94
C ALA A 235 8.91 -20.18 1.11
N ILE A 236 9.74 -20.84 1.93
CA ILE A 236 9.67 -22.29 2.15
C ILE A 236 8.59 -22.65 3.18
N THR A 237 8.43 -21.86 4.24
CA THR A 237 7.50 -22.16 5.35
C THR A 237 6.08 -21.68 5.09
N SER A 238 5.89 -20.72 4.20
CA SER A 238 4.59 -20.12 3.89
C SER A 238 3.75 -21.01 2.98
N LYS A 239 3.20 -22.10 3.52
CA LYS A 239 2.23 -22.93 2.77
C LYS A 239 0.87 -22.25 2.50
N ALA A 240 0.53 -21.18 3.20
CA ALA A 240 -0.82 -20.61 3.15
C ALA A 240 -0.94 -19.10 3.40
N GLY A 241 0.12 -18.35 3.66
CA GLY A 241 -0.04 -16.94 4.00
C GLY A 241 1.21 -16.10 3.85
N LYS A 242 1.04 -14.90 3.37
CA LYS A 242 2.10 -13.91 3.15
C LYS A 242 2.70 -13.35 4.45
N SER A 243 2.25 -13.78 5.63
CA SER A 243 2.71 -13.27 6.92
C SER A 243 3.08 -14.36 7.89
N ILE A 244 4.18 -14.19 8.61
CA ILE A 244 4.59 -15.01 9.75
C ILE A 244 4.26 -14.22 11.01
N GLY A 245 3.29 -14.69 11.82
CA GLY A 245 2.87 -14.00 13.03
C GLY A 245 2.38 -12.55 12.80
N GLY A 246 1.71 -12.28 11.67
CA GLY A 246 1.27 -10.94 11.28
C GLY A 246 2.37 -10.04 10.68
N MET A 247 3.62 -10.52 10.63
CA MET A 247 4.73 -9.81 10.00
C MET A 247 4.86 -10.19 8.53
N THR A 248 5.11 -9.18 7.71
CA THR A 248 5.47 -9.35 6.30
C THR A 248 6.99 -9.23 6.16
N PRO A 249 7.73 -10.37 6.03
CA PRO A 249 9.20 -10.37 6.09
C PRO A 249 9.87 -9.46 5.05
N TRP A 250 9.25 -9.31 3.88
CA TRP A 250 9.78 -8.45 2.81
C TRP A 250 9.71 -6.96 3.11
N GLU A 251 8.80 -6.51 3.96
CA GLU A 251 8.74 -5.10 4.35
C GLU A 251 10.00 -4.69 5.10
N LEU A 252 10.45 -5.50 6.05
CA LEU A 252 11.67 -5.25 6.80
C LEU A 252 12.95 -5.49 5.97
N SER A 253 12.93 -6.46 5.06
CA SER A 253 14.10 -6.80 4.23
C SER A 253 14.43 -5.77 3.16
N LYS A 254 13.51 -4.89 2.78
CA LYS A 254 13.75 -3.81 1.79
C LYS A 254 14.96 -2.95 2.15
N ILE A 255 15.05 -2.55 3.42
CA ILE A 255 16.08 -1.60 3.89
C ILE A 255 17.47 -2.22 3.90
N PRO A 256 17.74 -3.31 4.65
CA PRO A 256 19.06 -3.87 4.68
C PRO A 256 19.49 -4.43 3.32
N PHE A 257 18.56 -4.94 2.51
CA PHE A 257 18.88 -5.35 1.15
C PHE A 257 19.34 -4.16 0.29
N LEU A 258 18.62 -3.03 0.36
CA LEU A 258 19.01 -1.80 -0.34
C LEU A 258 20.39 -1.30 0.11
N ILE A 259 20.64 -1.25 1.43
CA ILE A 259 21.92 -0.81 1.99
C ILE A 259 23.05 -1.69 1.49
N GLY A 260 22.88 -3.01 1.58
CA GLY A 260 23.90 -3.95 1.14
C GLY A 260 24.17 -3.87 -0.36
N PHE A 261 23.12 -3.78 -1.18
CA PHE A 261 23.26 -3.61 -2.63
C PHE A 261 23.90 -2.27 -3.00
N ALA A 262 23.51 -1.18 -2.37
CA ALA A 262 24.13 0.15 -2.56
C ALA A 262 25.61 0.15 -2.16
N ALA A 263 25.97 -0.57 -1.08
CA ALA A 263 27.37 -0.72 -0.63
C ALA A 263 28.21 -1.45 -1.69
N ILE A 264 27.72 -2.59 -2.18
CA ILE A 264 28.41 -3.36 -3.23
C ILE A 264 28.55 -2.53 -4.50
N LEU A 265 27.47 -1.87 -4.91
CA LEU A 265 27.48 -1.04 -6.12
C LEU A 265 28.41 0.18 -5.98
N ALA A 266 28.50 0.78 -4.76
CA ALA A 266 29.41 1.89 -4.48
C ALA A 266 30.90 1.47 -4.54
N ILE A 267 31.21 0.21 -4.28
CA ILE A 267 32.57 -0.33 -4.46
C ILE A 267 32.84 -0.62 -5.94
N LEU A 268 31.89 -1.25 -6.62
CA LEU A 268 32.08 -1.77 -7.97
C LEU A 268 31.87 -0.74 -9.10
N TYR A 269 31.22 0.42 -8.83
CA TYR A 269 30.85 1.38 -9.90
C TYR A 269 32.04 1.87 -10.73
N LYS A 270 33.24 2.00 -10.13
CA LYS A 270 34.48 2.36 -10.84
C LYS A 270 34.91 1.26 -11.81
N ASN A 271 34.72 0.00 -11.44
CA ASN A 271 35.05 -1.14 -12.29
C ASN A 271 34.04 -1.27 -13.44
N LEU A 272 32.78 -0.96 -13.21
CA LEU A 272 31.74 -0.90 -14.25
C LEU A 272 32.06 0.14 -15.33
N ALA A 273 32.87 1.14 -15.03
CA ALA A 273 33.37 2.11 -16.01
C ALA A 273 34.42 1.52 -16.97
N ARG A 274 35.01 0.36 -16.62
CA ARG A 274 35.97 -0.35 -17.47
C ARG A 274 35.21 -1.19 -18.49
N THR A 275 35.39 -0.86 -19.76
CA THR A 275 34.72 -1.54 -20.87
C THR A 275 35.71 -2.34 -21.71
N TYR A 276 35.20 -3.42 -22.31
CA TYR A 276 35.84 -4.13 -23.39
C TYR A 276 34.89 -4.04 -24.59
N TRP A 277 35.36 -3.40 -25.67
CA TRP A 277 34.54 -3.10 -26.87
C TRP A 277 33.25 -2.29 -26.57
N GLY A 278 33.31 -1.38 -25.60
CA GLY A 278 32.14 -0.57 -25.21
C GLY A 278 31.13 -1.26 -24.27
N ILE A 279 31.30 -2.56 -24.01
CA ILE A 279 30.46 -3.36 -23.13
C ILE A 279 31.17 -3.52 -21.77
N PRO A 280 30.46 -3.43 -20.62
CA PRO A 280 31.03 -3.73 -19.31
C PRO A 280 31.56 -5.16 -19.26
N ARG A 281 32.65 -5.37 -18.53
CA ARG A 281 33.23 -6.73 -18.38
C ARG A 281 32.23 -7.65 -17.68
N ALA A 282 31.97 -8.83 -18.23
CA ALA A 282 31.03 -9.79 -17.67
C ALA A 282 31.32 -10.13 -16.20
N LYS A 283 32.59 -10.26 -15.80
CA LYS A 283 33.01 -10.51 -14.42
C LYS A 283 32.58 -9.43 -13.41
N ASP A 284 32.38 -8.18 -13.87
CA ASP A 284 31.95 -7.07 -13.02
C ASP A 284 30.42 -6.92 -13.03
N VAL A 285 29.74 -7.33 -14.11
CA VAL A 285 28.28 -7.21 -14.31
C VAL A 285 27.54 -8.43 -13.77
N VAL A 286 27.99 -9.63 -14.07
CA VAL A 286 27.29 -10.89 -13.71
C VAL A 286 27.00 -10.99 -12.20
N PRO A 287 27.96 -10.73 -11.28
CA PRO A 287 27.67 -10.76 -9.86
C PRO A 287 26.61 -9.74 -9.43
N LEU A 288 26.60 -8.55 -10.03
CA LEU A 288 25.62 -7.50 -9.72
C LEU A 288 24.21 -7.86 -10.21
N VAL A 289 24.10 -8.35 -11.45
CA VAL A 289 22.81 -8.80 -12.00
C VAL A 289 22.31 -9.99 -11.20
N PHE A 290 23.17 -10.95 -10.88
CA PHE A 290 22.80 -12.08 -10.03
C PHE A 290 22.28 -11.64 -8.67
N MET A 291 22.97 -10.73 -7.99
CA MET A 291 22.51 -10.19 -6.71
C MET A 291 21.20 -9.38 -6.83
N ALA A 292 21.01 -8.64 -7.92
CA ALA A 292 19.78 -7.92 -8.18
C ALA A 292 18.59 -8.85 -8.43
N THR A 293 18.83 -10.01 -9.05
CA THR A 293 17.76 -10.98 -9.39
C THR A 293 17.48 -11.96 -8.26
N LEU A 294 18.42 -12.15 -7.33
CA LEU A 294 18.30 -13.12 -6.24
C LEU A 294 17.05 -12.94 -5.36
N PRO A 295 16.57 -11.71 -5.02
CA PRO A 295 15.32 -11.53 -4.29
C PRO A 295 14.07 -11.89 -5.09
N PHE A 296 14.14 -11.96 -6.42
CA PHE A 296 12.98 -12.30 -7.24
C PHE A 296 12.53 -13.73 -7.02
N PHE A 297 13.45 -14.64 -6.72
CA PHE A 297 13.09 -16.03 -6.47
C PHE A 297 12.13 -16.22 -5.28
N PRO A 298 12.39 -15.68 -4.08
CA PRO A 298 11.42 -15.71 -2.98
C PRO A 298 10.10 -15.06 -3.34
N PHE A 299 10.09 -13.90 -4.01
CA PHE A 299 8.85 -13.22 -4.41
C PHE A 299 8.06 -14.00 -5.45
N PHE A 300 8.74 -14.71 -6.33
CA PHE A 300 8.10 -15.61 -7.29
C PHE A 300 7.38 -16.77 -6.58
N VAL A 301 8.05 -17.41 -5.60
CA VAL A 301 7.47 -18.48 -4.77
C VAL A 301 6.30 -17.95 -3.94
N LEU A 302 6.42 -16.74 -3.36
CA LEU A 302 5.37 -16.07 -2.59
C LEU A 302 4.24 -15.50 -3.46
N LYS A 303 4.37 -15.60 -4.80
CA LYS A 303 3.41 -15.07 -5.77
C LYS A 303 3.17 -13.55 -5.63
N ASP A 304 4.21 -12.79 -5.20
CA ASP A 304 4.13 -11.34 -4.95
C ASP A 304 4.78 -10.54 -6.09
N PHE A 305 4.03 -10.41 -7.18
CA PHE A 305 4.45 -9.67 -8.37
C PHE A 305 4.69 -8.18 -8.10
N GLY A 306 3.92 -7.59 -7.18
CA GLY A 306 4.05 -6.18 -6.83
C GLY A 306 5.42 -5.84 -6.25
N GLN A 307 5.92 -6.65 -5.32
CA GLN A 307 7.25 -6.45 -4.76
C GLN A 307 8.33 -6.63 -5.85
N MET A 308 8.15 -7.58 -6.76
CA MET A 308 9.07 -7.75 -7.90
C MET A 308 9.14 -6.49 -8.77
N MET A 309 7.99 -5.86 -9.08
CA MET A 309 7.95 -4.60 -9.84
C MET A 309 8.69 -3.47 -9.11
N VAL A 310 8.44 -3.29 -7.81
CA VAL A 310 9.09 -2.24 -7.01
C VAL A 310 10.60 -2.46 -6.94
N PHE A 311 11.06 -3.67 -6.61
CA PHE A 311 12.50 -3.98 -6.53
C PHE A 311 13.19 -3.80 -7.89
N SER A 312 12.59 -4.26 -8.99
CA SER A 312 13.12 -4.08 -10.35
C SER A 312 13.32 -2.61 -10.68
N SER A 313 12.32 -1.77 -10.37
CA SER A 313 12.37 -0.33 -10.61
C SER A 313 13.45 0.35 -9.79
N VAL A 314 13.64 -0.07 -8.54
CA VAL A 314 14.71 0.45 -7.67
C VAL A 314 16.08 0.05 -8.20
N TYR A 315 16.28 -1.20 -8.62
CA TYR A 315 17.56 -1.63 -9.22
C TYR A 315 17.88 -0.89 -10.51
N ALA A 316 16.90 -0.78 -11.40
CA ALA A 316 17.07 -0.01 -12.62
C ALA A 316 17.51 1.43 -12.31
N THR A 317 16.88 2.06 -11.32
CA THR A 317 17.24 3.41 -10.87
C THR A 317 18.67 3.48 -10.31
N LEU A 318 19.07 2.52 -9.47
CA LEU A 318 20.43 2.47 -8.93
C LEU A 318 21.49 2.27 -10.01
N PHE A 319 21.23 1.41 -10.99
CA PHE A 319 22.13 1.23 -12.15
C PHE A 319 22.21 2.48 -13.00
N LEU A 320 21.11 3.19 -13.25
CA LEU A 320 21.08 4.44 -13.97
C LEU A 320 21.96 5.51 -13.33
N ILE A 321 21.99 5.58 -12.00
CA ILE A 321 22.78 6.55 -11.24
C ILE A 321 24.25 6.13 -11.13
N ALA A 322 24.52 4.83 -10.88
CA ALA A 322 25.87 4.32 -10.70
C ALA A 322 26.72 4.38 -11.98
N VAL A 323 26.08 4.18 -13.13
CA VAL A 323 26.78 4.07 -14.41
C VAL A 323 26.57 5.32 -15.25
N ARG A 324 27.66 5.99 -15.62
CA ARG A 324 27.60 7.26 -16.36
C ARG A 324 27.47 7.09 -17.88
N ARG A 325 28.05 6.03 -18.45
CA ARG A 325 28.10 5.83 -19.91
C ARG A 325 26.82 5.16 -20.42
N LEU A 326 26.28 5.69 -21.51
CA LEU A 326 24.99 5.23 -22.07
C LEU A 326 24.98 3.72 -22.46
N PRO A 327 25.99 3.15 -23.15
CA PRO A 327 25.96 1.72 -23.50
C PRO A 327 25.88 0.82 -22.27
N GLN A 328 26.59 1.17 -21.21
CA GLN A 328 26.60 0.39 -19.96
C GLN A 328 25.26 0.48 -19.24
N ARG A 329 24.60 1.66 -19.26
CA ARG A 329 23.23 1.83 -18.74
C ARG A 329 22.25 0.95 -19.49
N ILE A 330 22.32 0.92 -20.81
CA ILE A 330 21.46 0.08 -21.65
C ILE A 330 21.63 -1.40 -21.27
N VAL A 331 22.86 -1.88 -21.10
CA VAL A 331 23.09 -3.29 -20.72
C VAL A 331 22.54 -3.60 -19.34
N LEU A 332 22.84 -2.78 -18.32
CA LEU A 332 22.45 -3.06 -16.92
C LEU A 332 20.94 -2.86 -16.69
N VAL A 333 20.38 -1.75 -17.16
CA VAL A 333 18.95 -1.50 -17.05
C VAL A 333 18.18 -2.42 -17.98
N GLY A 334 18.67 -2.60 -19.22
CA GLY A 334 18.08 -3.48 -20.21
C GLY A 334 18.01 -4.93 -19.75
N SER A 335 19.01 -5.45 -19.00
CA SER A 335 18.96 -6.80 -18.46
C SER A 335 17.83 -6.97 -17.41
N VAL A 336 17.62 -5.97 -16.55
CA VAL A 336 16.52 -6.00 -15.58
C VAL A 336 15.17 -5.90 -16.29
N LEU A 337 15.03 -4.94 -17.22
CA LEU A 337 13.80 -4.77 -17.99
C LEU A 337 13.48 -6.01 -18.86
N PHE A 338 14.51 -6.65 -19.43
CA PHE A 338 14.34 -7.88 -20.20
C PHE A 338 13.78 -9.01 -19.35
N LEU A 339 14.31 -9.22 -18.14
CA LEU A 339 13.78 -10.22 -17.20
C LEU A 339 12.32 -9.94 -16.82
N VAL A 340 11.99 -8.68 -16.55
CA VAL A 340 10.60 -8.29 -16.26
C VAL A 340 9.71 -8.48 -17.48
N SER A 341 10.18 -8.14 -18.69
CA SER A 341 9.39 -8.29 -19.92
C SER A 341 9.07 -9.74 -20.24
N ILE A 342 9.96 -10.69 -19.94
CA ILE A 342 9.68 -12.12 -20.09
C ILE A 342 8.46 -12.52 -19.22
N LEU A 343 8.45 -12.08 -17.96
CA LEU A 343 7.33 -12.37 -17.05
C LEU A 343 6.04 -11.73 -17.54
N VAL A 344 6.11 -10.47 -17.99
CA VAL A 344 4.95 -9.75 -18.55
C VAL A 344 4.39 -10.49 -19.78
N VAL A 345 5.26 -10.91 -20.70
CA VAL A 345 4.85 -11.65 -21.91
C VAL A 345 4.08 -12.94 -21.55
N GLY A 346 4.56 -13.69 -20.56
CA GLY A 346 3.87 -14.89 -20.09
C GLY A 346 2.53 -14.62 -19.41
N ALA A 347 2.37 -13.44 -18.80
CA ALA A 347 1.17 -13.05 -18.06
C ALA A 347 0.09 -12.39 -18.93
N LEU A 348 0.41 -12.03 -20.18
CA LEU A 348 -0.57 -11.40 -21.08
C LEU A 348 -1.75 -12.35 -21.38
N PRO A 349 -2.99 -11.82 -21.42
CA PRO A 349 -4.16 -12.59 -21.86
C PRO A 349 -4.01 -13.15 -23.27
N GLU A 350 -4.64 -14.27 -23.55
CA GLU A 350 -4.60 -14.93 -24.88
C GLU A 350 -5.11 -14.01 -25.98
N THR A 351 -6.19 -13.29 -25.71
CA THR A 351 -6.76 -12.26 -26.59
C THR A 351 -5.75 -11.21 -27.03
N THR A 352 -4.81 -10.86 -26.16
CA THR A 352 -3.73 -9.90 -26.45
C THR A 352 -2.55 -10.58 -27.14
N GLN A 353 -2.24 -11.82 -26.76
CA GLN A 353 -1.14 -12.58 -27.36
C GLN A 353 -1.41 -12.88 -28.85
N GLU A 354 -2.64 -13.22 -29.21
CA GLU A 354 -3.03 -13.54 -30.61
C GLU A 354 -2.90 -12.34 -31.57
N LYS A 355 -2.99 -11.11 -31.04
CA LYS A 355 -2.83 -9.88 -31.84
C LYS A 355 -1.40 -9.64 -32.34
N ILE A 356 -0.41 -10.30 -31.74
CA ILE A 356 1.01 -10.06 -32.05
C ILE A 356 1.65 -11.37 -32.54
N PRO A 357 2.09 -11.46 -33.82
CA PRO A 357 2.76 -12.64 -34.35
C PRO A 357 3.97 -13.04 -33.49
N LEU A 358 4.20 -14.33 -33.29
CA LEU A 358 5.28 -14.92 -32.48
C LEU A 358 5.09 -14.83 -30.95
N LEU A 359 4.23 -13.94 -30.44
CA LEU A 359 4.04 -13.79 -29.00
C LEU A 359 3.48 -15.05 -28.33
N PRO A 360 2.49 -15.78 -28.91
CA PRO A 360 2.00 -17.03 -28.33
C PRO A 360 3.09 -18.10 -28.17
N THR A 361 4.02 -18.17 -29.11
CA THR A 361 5.12 -19.14 -29.08
C THR A 361 6.12 -18.83 -27.95
N LEU A 362 6.40 -17.54 -27.71
CA LEU A 362 7.28 -17.09 -26.64
C LEU A 362 6.61 -17.15 -25.26
N ALA A 363 5.30 -16.94 -25.20
CA ALA A 363 4.52 -16.96 -23.97
C ALA A 363 4.33 -18.38 -23.40
N LYS A 364 4.12 -19.39 -24.23
CA LYS A 364 3.83 -20.79 -23.83
C LYS A 364 4.77 -21.34 -22.76
N PRO A 365 6.12 -21.30 -22.89
CA PRO A 365 7.01 -21.83 -21.87
C PRO A 365 6.97 -21.04 -20.56
N VAL A 366 6.77 -19.73 -20.65
CA VAL A 366 6.71 -18.85 -19.48
C VAL A 366 5.37 -19.01 -18.75
N LYS A 367 4.27 -19.15 -19.47
CA LYS A 367 2.93 -19.34 -18.92
C LYS A 367 2.83 -20.57 -18.01
N LYS A 368 3.51 -21.67 -18.36
CA LYS A 368 3.58 -22.89 -17.52
C LYS A 368 4.27 -22.68 -16.18
N ILE A 369 5.13 -21.69 -16.08
CA ILE A 369 5.93 -21.41 -14.87
C ILE A 369 5.27 -20.30 -14.05
N LEU A 370 4.45 -19.46 -14.69
CA LEU A 370 3.85 -18.30 -14.06
C LEU A 370 2.72 -18.70 -13.09
N PRO A 371 2.73 -18.18 -11.85
CA PRO A 371 1.62 -18.39 -10.93
C PRO A 371 0.29 -17.84 -11.48
N ASP A 372 -0.81 -18.57 -11.28
CA ASP A 372 -2.15 -18.21 -11.75
C ASP A 372 -2.59 -16.80 -11.32
N ARG A 373 -2.28 -16.42 -10.08
CA ARG A 373 -2.57 -15.07 -9.56
C ARG A 373 -1.97 -13.94 -10.39
N ILE A 374 -0.84 -14.16 -11.06
CA ILE A 374 -0.25 -13.14 -11.94
C ILE A 374 -1.06 -13.05 -13.22
N GLN A 375 -1.44 -14.20 -13.80
CA GLN A 375 -2.27 -14.26 -15.00
C GLN A 375 -3.65 -13.60 -14.76
N GLN A 376 -4.30 -13.93 -13.63
CA GLN A 376 -5.55 -13.32 -13.18
C GLN A 376 -5.48 -11.80 -13.11
N ARG A 377 -4.42 -11.24 -12.51
CA ARG A 377 -4.23 -9.79 -12.37
C ARG A 377 -3.98 -9.09 -13.70
N PHE A 378 -3.27 -9.72 -14.62
CA PHE A 378 -3.05 -9.19 -15.96
C PHE A 378 -4.33 -9.22 -16.79
N HIS A 379 -5.13 -10.29 -16.68
CA HIS A 379 -6.44 -10.37 -17.32
C HIS A 379 -7.38 -9.27 -16.81
N LEU A 380 -7.51 -9.12 -15.48
CA LEU A 380 -8.28 -8.03 -14.87
C LEU A 380 -7.83 -6.63 -15.33
N TRP A 381 -6.53 -6.46 -15.58
CA TRP A 381 -5.98 -5.17 -16.00
C TRP A 381 -6.28 -4.86 -17.47
N LEU A 382 -6.10 -5.83 -18.37
CA LEU A 382 -6.16 -5.66 -19.83
C LEU A 382 -7.56 -5.88 -20.39
N ASP A 383 -8.22 -6.98 -20.00
CA ASP A 383 -9.55 -7.35 -20.47
C ASP A 383 -10.67 -6.82 -19.56
N GLY A 384 -10.29 -6.18 -18.48
CA GLY A 384 -11.22 -5.50 -17.59
C GLY A 384 -12.08 -6.47 -16.78
N PHE A 385 -13.38 -6.20 -16.80
CA PHE A 385 -14.36 -7.02 -16.09
C PHE A 385 -14.99 -8.12 -16.97
N THR A 386 -14.47 -8.32 -18.17
CA THR A 386 -14.89 -9.44 -19.02
C THR A 386 -14.33 -10.75 -18.47
N PRO A 387 -15.16 -11.73 -18.11
CA PRO A 387 -14.68 -12.99 -17.58
C PRO A 387 -13.92 -13.77 -18.67
N PRO A 388 -12.90 -14.56 -18.29
CA PRO A 388 -12.32 -15.54 -19.17
C PRO A 388 -13.32 -16.66 -19.47
N THR A 389 -13.03 -17.50 -20.45
CA THR A 389 -13.85 -18.71 -20.67
C THR A 389 -13.70 -19.66 -19.49
N PRO A 390 -14.77 -20.39 -19.08
CA PRO A 390 -14.71 -21.32 -17.95
C PRO A 390 -13.59 -22.36 -18.05
N ASP A 391 -13.20 -22.76 -19.26
CA ASP A 391 -12.14 -23.75 -19.51
C ASP A 391 -10.71 -23.18 -19.46
N THR A 392 -10.55 -21.89 -19.14
CA THR A 392 -9.22 -21.28 -19.02
C THR A 392 -8.45 -21.91 -17.85
N ASP A 393 -7.25 -22.46 -18.08
CA ASP A 393 -6.47 -23.27 -17.13
C ASP A 393 -6.37 -22.65 -15.72
N TRP A 394 -6.09 -21.34 -15.63
CA TRP A 394 -5.91 -20.63 -14.34
C TRP A 394 -7.23 -20.15 -13.72
N TRP A 395 -8.36 -20.29 -14.42
CA TRP A 395 -9.70 -19.89 -13.96
C TRP A 395 -10.59 -21.08 -13.66
N LYS A 396 -10.36 -22.21 -14.29
CA LYS A 396 -11.21 -23.39 -14.26
C LYS A 396 -11.50 -23.90 -12.86
N GLU A 397 -10.47 -24.00 -12.00
CA GLU A 397 -10.63 -24.49 -10.63
C GLU A 397 -11.55 -23.55 -9.81
N ASP A 398 -11.32 -22.24 -9.88
CA ASP A 398 -12.14 -21.24 -9.20
C ASP A 398 -13.59 -21.24 -9.71
N TYR A 399 -13.79 -21.40 -11.02
CA TYR A 399 -15.11 -21.49 -11.63
C TYR A 399 -15.84 -22.78 -11.26
N ASP A 400 -15.18 -23.91 -11.32
CA ASP A 400 -15.75 -25.22 -10.98
C ASP A 400 -16.18 -25.27 -9.50
N ASP A 401 -15.38 -24.71 -8.60
CA ASP A 401 -15.71 -24.57 -7.18
C ASP A 401 -16.93 -23.67 -6.95
N TYR A 402 -17.00 -22.53 -7.63
CA TYR A 402 -18.15 -21.63 -7.57
C TYR A 402 -19.41 -22.31 -8.11
N TYR A 403 -19.32 -22.97 -9.26
CA TYR A 403 -20.42 -23.70 -9.88
C TYR A 403 -20.92 -24.85 -8.98
N ALA A 404 -20.01 -25.63 -8.40
CA ALA A 404 -20.36 -26.69 -7.46
C ALA A 404 -21.11 -26.17 -6.22
N ASP A 405 -20.75 -24.98 -5.72
CA ASP A 405 -21.48 -24.35 -4.60
C ASP A 405 -22.89 -23.88 -5.03
N LEU A 406 -23.05 -23.37 -6.25
CA LEU A 406 -24.37 -23.03 -6.79
C LEU A 406 -25.27 -24.27 -6.96
N VAL A 407 -24.74 -25.38 -7.48
CA VAL A 407 -25.49 -26.64 -7.63
C VAL A 407 -25.93 -27.21 -6.27
N LYS A 408 -25.11 -27.05 -5.22
CA LYS A 408 -25.52 -27.42 -3.85
C LYS A 408 -26.69 -26.59 -3.34
N ARG A 409 -26.80 -25.33 -3.75
CA ARG A 409 -27.90 -24.41 -3.35
C ARG A 409 -29.15 -24.64 -4.19
N ASP A 410 -28.97 -24.90 -5.48
CA ASP A 410 -30.04 -25.22 -6.42
C ASP A 410 -29.69 -26.48 -7.24
N PRO A 411 -30.16 -27.67 -6.81
CA PRO A 411 -29.92 -28.93 -7.52
C PRO A 411 -30.51 -29.00 -8.93
N ASN A 412 -31.44 -28.09 -9.30
CA ASN A 412 -32.04 -28.05 -10.64
C ASN A 412 -31.18 -27.25 -11.63
N LEU A 413 -30.16 -26.55 -11.17
CA LEU A 413 -29.31 -25.68 -11.99
C LEU A 413 -28.72 -26.40 -13.22
N PRO A 414 -28.21 -27.64 -13.16
CA PRO A 414 -27.70 -28.35 -14.34
C PRO A 414 -28.74 -28.51 -15.44
N ARG A 415 -30.02 -28.81 -15.08
CA ARG A 415 -31.12 -28.91 -16.02
C ARG A 415 -31.47 -27.55 -16.64
N LEU A 416 -31.49 -26.48 -15.85
CA LEU A 416 -31.77 -25.14 -16.37
C LEU A 416 -30.70 -24.68 -17.36
N LEU A 417 -29.46 -25.11 -17.21
CA LEU A 417 -28.38 -24.83 -18.15
C LEU A 417 -28.52 -25.54 -19.47
N GLU A 418 -29.14 -26.75 -19.49
CA GLU A 418 -29.49 -27.45 -20.74
C GLU A 418 -30.61 -26.73 -21.50
N GLU A 419 -31.54 -26.11 -20.77
CA GLU A 419 -32.68 -25.37 -21.33
C GLU A 419 -32.28 -23.94 -21.79
N ASP A 420 -31.34 -23.26 -21.12
CA ASP A 420 -30.85 -21.92 -21.50
C ASP A 420 -29.32 -21.83 -21.47
N PRO A 421 -28.65 -21.93 -22.63
CA PRO A 421 -27.19 -21.77 -22.71
C PRO A 421 -26.67 -20.39 -22.29
N ASN A 422 -27.51 -19.34 -22.33
CA ASN A 422 -27.08 -18.00 -21.89
C ASN A 422 -26.86 -17.94 -20.36
N LEU A 423 -27.54 -18.83 -19.61
CA LEU A 423 -27.38 -18.92 -18.17
C LEU A 423 -25.95 -19.26 -17.77
N GLN A 424 -25.23 -20.08 -18.55
CA GLN A 424 -23.82 -20.38 -18.31
C GLN A 424 -22.94 -19.13 -18.37
N ASN A 425 -23.22 -18.25 -19.33
CA ASN A 425 -22.47 -17.00 -19.43
C ASN A 425 -22.77 -16.07 -18.22
N SER A 426 -24.03 -15.98 -17.79
CA SER A 426 -24.39 -15.25 -16.56
C SER A 426 -23.67 -15.79 -15.33
N ILE A 427 -23.64 -17.11 -15.15
CA ILE A 427 -22.94 -17.75 -14.02
C ILE A 427 -21.44 -17.46 -14.08
N ASN A 428 -20.84 -17.48 -15.28
CA ASN A 428 -19.42 -17.16 -15.43
C ASN A 428 -19.13 -15.69 -15.09
N ILE A 429 -20.03 -14.76 -15.45
CA ILE A 429 -19.93 -13.35 -15.07
C ILE A 429 -20.03 -13.19 -13.55
N ASP A 430 -21.02 -13.83 -12.93
CA ASP A 430 -21.22 -13.76 -11.48
C ASP A 430 -20.03 -14.37 -10.74
N ALA A 431 -19.55 -15.54 -11.15
CA ALA A 431 -18.36 -16.17 -10.61
C ALA A 431 -17.14 -15.27 -10.69
N TRP A 432 -16.93 -14.65 -11.86
CA TRP A 432 -15.81 -13.73 -12.07
C TRP A 432 -15.85 -12.52 -11.13
N PHE A 433 -17.03 -11.90 -10.99
CA PHE A 433 -17.21 -10.78 -10.09
C PHE A 433 -17.05 -11.19 -8.61
N ASP A 434 -17.67 -12.29 -8.18
CA ASP A 434 -17.65 -12.70 -6.78
C ASP A 434 -16.27 -13.18 -6.31
N VAL A 435 -15.52 -13.84 -7.18
CA VAL A 435 -14.24 -14.47 -6.81
C VAL A 435 -13.05 -13.53 -6.99
N LEU A 436 -12.94 -12.83 -8.12
CA LEU A 436 -11.74 -12.08 -8.48
C LEU A 436 -11.95 -10.59 -8.74
N ALA A 437 -13.02 -10.21 -9.44
CA ALA A 437 -13.21 -8.84 -9.90
C ALA A 437 -13.87 -7.93 -8.86
N PHE A 438 -14.46 -8.47 -7.79
CA PHE A 438 -15.20 -7.70 -6.79
C PHE A 438 -14.40 -6.54 -6.19
N GLN A 439 -13.19 -6.82 -5.68
CA GLN A 439 -12.36 -5.80 -5.05
C GLN A 439 -11.96 -4.67 -5.99
N PRO A 440 -11.40 -4.94 -7.20
CA PRO A 440 -11.08 -3.90 -8.17
C PRO A 440 -12.32 -3.14 -8.69
N ALA A 441 -13.47 -3.82 -8.82
CA ALA A 441 -14.72 -3.19 -9.25
C ALA A 441 -15.20 -2.18 -8.21
N GLN A 442 -15.29 -2.57 -6.93
CA GLN A 442 -15.69 -1.68 -5.86
C GLN A 442 -14.77 -0.47 -5.72
N ALA A 443 -13.45 -0.68 -5.85
CA ALA A 443 -12.49 0.42 -5.85
C ALA A 443 -12.70 1.40 -7.03
N THR A 444 -13.00 0.86 -8.22
CA THR A 444 -13.29 1.69 -9.41
C THR A 444 -14.60 2.47 -9.23
N PHE A 445 -15.63 1.84 -8.66
CA PHE A 445 -16.90 2.50 -8.36
C PHE A 445 -16.73 3.60 -7.30
N GLY A 446 -15.93 3.36 -6.25
CA GLY A 446 -15.59 4.36 -5.26
C GLY A 446 -14.94 5.59 -5.89
N LEU A 447 -13.90 5.40 -6.72
CA LEU A 447 -13.24 6.49 -7.45
C LEU A 447 -14.22 7.26 -8.34
N ALA A 448 -15.05 6.54 -9.10
CA ALA A 448 -16.04 7.16 -10.01
C ALA A 448 -17.10 7.95 -9.24
N SER A 449 -17.55 7.42 -8.10
CA SER A 449 -18.59 8.06 -7.28
C SER A 449 -18.11 9.35 -6.59
N GLY A 450 -16.79 9.44 -6.31
CA GLY A 450 -16.22 10.64 -5.68
C GLY A 450 -16.15 11.85 -6.60
N GLY A 451 -16.04 11.67 -7.92
CA GLY A 451 -15.96 12.77 -8.87
C GLY A 451 -14.83 13.76 -8.58
N THR A 452 -15.08 15.05 -8.74
CA THR A 452 -14.06 16.10 -8.54
C THR A 452 -13.87 16.50 -7.08
N THR A 453 -14.95 16.66 -6.31
CA THR A 453 -14.93 17.20 -4.94
C THR A 453 -15.07 16.15 -3.85
N GLY A 454 -15.40 14.93 -4.21
CA GLY A 454 -15.71 13.85 -3.29
C GLY A 454 -17.16 13.89 -2.81
N ARG A 455 -17.57 12.81 -2.16
CA ARG A 455 -18.88 12.73 -1.49
C ARG A 455 -18.90 13.48 -0.17
N GLY A 456 -17.74 13.86 0.35
CA GLY A 456 -17.54 14.46 1.66
C GLY A 456 -17.04 13.43 2.69
N LEU A 457 -16.23 13.93 3.64
CA LEU A 457 -15.69 13.13 4.72
C LEU A 457 -16.80 12.53 5.59
N GLY A 458 -16.80 11.23 5.75
CA GLY A 458 -17.82 10.50 6.47
C GLY A 458 -19.14 10.30 5.71
N LEU A 459 -19.25 10.73 4.45
CA LEU A 459 -20.48 10.66 3.65
C LEU A 459 -20.37 9.67 2.46
N GLY A 460 -19.18 9.14 2.18
CA GLY A 460 -18.95 8.06 1.22
C GLY A 460 -19.39 6.69 1.73
N TYR A 461 -19.24 5.69 0.87
CA TYR A 461 -19.47 4.27 1.18
C TYR A 461 -18.16 3.48 1.12
N VAL A 462 -17.10 4.08 1.65
CA VAL A 462 -15.73 3.53 1.62
C VAL A 462 -15.62 2.14 2.26
N GLU A 463 -16.57 1.80 3.11
CA GLU A 463 -16.72 0.49 3.71
C GLU A 463 -17.09 -0.61 2.71
N LEU A 464 -17.69 -0.26 1.57
CA LEU A 464 -18.00 -1.21 0.50
C LEU A 464 -16.77 -1.56 -0.33
N ILE A 465 -15.68 -0.79 -0.20
CA ILE A 465 -14.41 -1.07 -0.86
C ILE A 465 -13.62 -2.05 0.03
N PRO A 466 -13.43 -3.31 -0.39
CA PRO A 466 -12.70 -4.27 0.41
C PRO A 466 -11.26 -3.81 0.63
N VAL A 467 -10.71 -4.07 1.83
CA VAL A 467 -9.32 -3.73 2.19
C VAL A 467 -8.99 -2.23 1.96
N SER A 468 -9.99 -1.37 2.12
CA SER A 468 -9.88 0.08 1.94
C SER A 468 -8.96 0.76 2.96
N ASP A 469 -8.61 0.08 4.06
CA ASP A 469 -7.64 0.54 5.06
C ASP A 469 -6.18 0.33 4.64
N SER A 470 -5.91 -0.55 3.67
CA SER A 470 -4.54 -0.88 3.25
C SER A 470 -4.32 -0.71 1.74
N ASP A 471 -4.65 -1.73 0.94
CA ASP A 471 -4.25 -1.79 -0.47
C ASP A 471 -5.10 -0.86 -1.35
N TYR A 472 -6.37 -0.66 -1.00
CA TYR A 472 -7.32 0.18 -1.74
C TYR A 472 -7.59 1.55 -1.08
N ILE A 473 -6.73 1.99 -0.16
CA ILE A 473 -6.93 3.27 0.57
C ILE A 473 -7.04 4.48 -0.35
N TYR A 474 -6.35 4.47 -1.49
CA TYR A 474 -6.43 5.55 -2.48
C TYR A 474 -7.83 5.66 -3.11
N ALA A 475 -8.54 4.52 -3.26
CA ALA A 475 -9.93 4.54 -3.71
C ALA A 475 -10.87 5.17 -2.66
N ALA A 476 -10.66 4.86 -1.38
CA ALA A 476 -11.41 5.48 -0.28
C ALA A 476 -11.18 7.01 -0.22
N ILE A 477 -9.92 7.45 -0.41
CA ILE A 477 -9.59 8.87 -0.52
C ILE A 477 -10.31 9.52 -1.72
N GLY A 478 -10.31 8.83 -2.87
CA GLY A 478 -10.95 9.31 -4.08
C GLY A 478 -12.47 9.39 -3.93
N GLU A 479 -13.12 8.49 -3.21
CA GLU A 479 -14.55 8.53 -2.97
C GLU A 479 -14.97 9.70 -2.06
N GLU A 480 -14.30 9.87 -0.91
CA GLU A 480 -14.72 10.91 0.05
C GLU A 480 -14.16 12.30 -0.26
N LEU A 481 -12.93 12.40 -0.78
CA LEU A 481 -12.26 13.68 -1.07
C LEU A 481 -12.16 14.00 -2.57
N GLY A 482 -12.63 13.10 -3.43
CA GLY A 482 -12.65 13.29 -4.86
C GLY A 482 -11.25 13.38 -5.49
N LEU A 483 -11.23 13.93 -6.70
CA LEU A 483 -9.99 14.19 -7.44
C LEU A 483 -9.02 15.08 -6.65
N PHE A 484 -9.53 16.09 -5.93
CA PHE A 484 -8.68 16.98 -5.14
C PHE A 484 -7.95 16.25 -4.03
N GLY A 485 -8.60 15.30 -3.33
CA GLY A 485 -7.96 14.46 -2.32
C GLY A 485 -6.88 13.57 -2.93
N GLY A 486 -7.18 12.94 -4.05
CA GLY A 486 -6.21 12.14 -4.80
C GLY A 486 -4.99 12.95 -5.27
N LEU A 487 -5.21 14.14 -5.82
CA LEU A 487 -4.14 15.06 -6.24
C LEU A 487 -3.31 15.56 -5.07
N LEU A 488 -3.91 15.80 -3.90
CA LEU A 488 -3.16 16.19 -2.69
C LEU A 488 -2.17 15.11 -2.27
N VAL A 489 -2.57 13.83 -2.32
CA VAL A 489 -1.68 12.69 -2.04
C VAL A 489 -0.54 12.65 -3.06
N ILE A 490 -0.84 12.77 -4.35
CA ILE A 490 0.17 12.79 -5.42
C ILE A 490 1.14 13.96 -5.21
N PHE A 491 0.65 15.15 -4.92
CA PHE A 491 1.47 16.33 -4.65
C PHE A 491 2.42 16.14 -3.46
N ALA A 492 1.91 15.57 -2.36
CA ALA A 492 2.71 15.28 -1.17
C ALA A 492 3.82 14.24 -1.48
N LEU A 493 3.50 13.21 -2.28
CA LEU A 493 4.47 12.20 -2.74
C LEU A 493 5.52 12.80 -3.67
N ILE A 494 5.14 13.61 -4.64
CA ILE A 494 6.08 14.32 -5.53
C ILE A 494 7.01 15.23 -4.72
N THR A 495 6.47 15.93 -3.73
CA THR A 495 7.25 16.78 -2.83
C THR A 495 8.26 15.97 -2.03
N PHE A 496 7.84 14.82 -1.50
CA PHE A 496 8.71 13.88 -0.79
C PHE A 496 9.84 13.36 -1.70
N VAL A 497 9.49 12.84 -2.87
CA VAL A 497 10.43 12.28 -3.85
C VAL A 497 11.42 13.37 -4.32
N SER A 498 10.95 14.59 -4.59
CA SER A 498 11.80 15.71 -4.98
C SER A 498 12.81 16.08 -3.88
N ALA A 499 12.38 16.07 -2.61
CA ALA A 499 13.25 16.32 -1.47
C ALA A 499 14.27 15.18 -1.27
N GLY A 500 13.87 13.92 -1.50
CA GLY A 500 14.75 12.76 -1.48
C GLY A 500 15.81 12.77 -2.59
N ILE A 501 15.41 13.11 -3.83
CA ILE A 501 16.34 13.30 -4.95
C ILE A 501 17.33 14.41 -4.65
N ARG A 502 16.88 15.54 -4.10
CA ARG A 502 17.78 16.63 -3.69
C ARG A 502 18.78 16.14 -2.65
N THR A 503 18.35 15.36 -1.66
CA THR A 503 19.26 14.76 -0.67
C THR A 503 20.31 13.87 -1.32
N ALA A 504 19.94 13.10 -2.33
CA ALA A 504 20.88 12.27 -3.09
C ALA A 504 21.85 13.07 -3.95
N LEU A 505 21.40 14.17 -4.57
CA LEU A 505 22.25 15.05 -5.38
C LEU A 505 23.31 15.78 -4.53
N ASP A 506 22.94 16.16 -3.30
CA ASP A 506 23.82 16.83 -2.36
C ASP A 506 24.83 15.87 -1.70
N ALA A 507 24.67 14.54 -1.84
CA ALA A 507 25.56 13.55 -1.25
C ALA A 507 26.93 13.52 -1.93
N ARG A 508 28.00 13.51 -1.13
CA ARG A 508 29.39 13.55 -1.59
C ARG A 508 29.96 12.19 -1.94
N ASP A 509 29.65 11.20 -1.14
CA ASP A 509 30.08 9.84 -1.37
C ASP A 509 29.03 9.03 -2.15
N MET A 510 29.52 8.03 -2.91
CA MET A 510 28.66 7.24 -3.81
C MET A 510 27.72 6.33 -3.03
N PHE A 511 28.12 5.84 -1.87
CA PHE A 511 27.30 4.97 -1.03
C PHE A 511 26.08 5.74 -0.49
N SER A 512 26.27 6.89 0.15
CA SER A 512 25.18 7.74 0.64
C SER A 512 24.26 8.19 -0.48
N LYS A 513 24.82 8.50 -1.67
CA LYS A 513 24.05 8.85 -2.87
C LYS A 513 23.13 7.71 -3.31
N LEU A 514 23.67 6.51 -3.46
CA LEU A 514 22.89 5.34 -3.87
C LEU A 514 21.84 4.95 -2.82
N CYS A 515 22.18 5.01 -1.53
CA CYS A 515 21.21 4.79 -0.47
C CYS A 515 20.06 5.81 -0.53
N ALA A 516 20.35 7.11 -0.66
CA ALA A 516 19.32 8.14 -0.72
C ALA A 516 18.43 8.00 -1.97
N VAL A 517 19.02 7.71 -3.14
CA VAL A 517 18.26 7.41 -4.37
C VAL A 517 17.37 6.19 -4.19
N GLY A 518 17.92 5.08 -3.68
CA GLY A 518 17.19 3.83 -3.53
C GLY A 518 16.03 3.92 -2.54
N LEU A 519 16.24 4.58 -1.39
CA LEU A 519 15.17 4.82 -0.40
C LEU A 519 14.03 5.67 -1.01
N THR A 520 14.40 6.73 -1.74
CA THR A 520 13.44 7.60 -2.42
C THR A 520 12.68 6.82 -3.50
N ALA A 521 13.39 6.00 -4.27
CA ALA A 521 12.81 5.17 -5.32
C ALA A 521 11.85 4.12 -4.75
N PHE A 522 12.17 3.46 -3.62
CA PHE A 522 11.25 2.54 -2.98
C PHE A 522 9.92 3.19 -2.65
N ILE A 523 9.94 4.33 -1.97
CA ILE A 523 8.72 5.06 -1.61
C ILE A 523 7.97 5.52 -2.86
N GLY A 524 8.68 6.10 -3.84
CA GLY A 524 8.07 6.59 -5.07
C GLY A 524 7.44 5.49 -5.92
N PHE A 525 8.16 4.39 -6.18
CA PHE A 525 7.64 3.28 -6.98
C PHE A 525 6.57 2.48 -6.26
N GLN A 526 6.68 2.29 -4.94
CA GLN A 526 5.64 1.63 -4.15
C GLN A 526 4.32 2.42 -4.22
N ALA A 527 4.38 3.75 -4.10
CA ALA A 527 3.23 4.61 -4.25
C ALA A 527 2.67 4.59 -5.69
N LEU A 528 3.55 4.66 -6.69
CA LEU A 528 3.16 4.60 -8.10
C LEU A 528 2.44 3.29 -8.44
N VAL A 529 2.97 2.15 -7.98
CA VAL A 529 2.39 0.83 -8.23
C VAL A 529 1.05 0.66 -7.50
N ASN A 530 0.91 1.17 -6.27
CA ASN A 530 -0.37 1.14 -5.54
C ASN A 530 -1.43 1.98 -6.27
N MET A 531 -1.17 3.28 -6.46
CA MET A 531 -2.13 4.18 -7.11
C MET A 531 -2.40 3.77 -8.57
N GLY A 532 -1.36 3.34 -9.30
CA GLY A 532 -1.49 2.84 -10.66
C GLY A 532 -2.37 1.59 -10.75
N GLY A 533 -2.26 0.68 -9.78
CA GLY A 533 -3.12 -0.51 -9.70
C GLY A 533 -4.58 -0.15 -9.43
N ILE A 534 -4.85 0.76 -8.51
CA ILE A 534 -6.20 1.20 -8.16
C ILE A 534 -6.87 1.96 -9.32
N THR A 535 -6.12 2.82 -10.01
CA THR A 535 -6.60 3.57 -11.18
C THR A 535 -6.57 2.75 -12.48
N ARG A 536 -6.17 1.49 -12.42
CA ARG A 536 -6.01 0.59 -13.57
C ARG A 536 -4.99 1.07 -14.61
N ALA A 537 -4.09 1.99 -14.25
CA ALA A 537 -2.94 2.35 -15.09
C ALA A 537 -1.86 1.26 -15.10
N LEU A 538 -1.81 0.44 -14.03
CA LEU A 538 -0.92 -0.71 -13.86
C LEU A 538 -1.74 -1.93 -13.37
N PRO A 539 -1.19 -3.16 -13.51
CA PRO A 539 -1.83 -4.34 -12.90
C PRO A 539 -1.92 -4.17 -11.39
N MET A 540 -3.06 -4.54 -10.79
CA MET A 540 -3.23 -4.49 -9.34
C MET A 540 -2.28 -5.46 -8.62
N THR A 541 -1.62 -5.01 -7.56
CA THR A 541 -0.53 -5.75 -6.94
C THR A 541 -0.71 -6.08 -5.46
N GLY A 542 -1.63 -5.42 -4.76
CA GLY A 542 -1.83 -5.62 -3.33
C GLY A 542 -0.66 -5.08 -2.48
N ILE A 543 -0.10 -3.94 -2.87
CA ILE A 543 0.94 -3.21 -2.14
C ILE A 543 0.31 -2.02 -1.42
N THR A 544 0.77 -1.75 -0.20
CA THR A 544 0.32 -0.61 0.61
C THR A 544 0.86 0.73 0.08
N LEU A 545 0.10 1.81 0.26
CA LEU A 545 0.53 3.18 -0.03
C LEU A 545 1.40 3.72 1.12
N PRO A 546 2.68 4.09 0.89
CA PRO A 546 3.60 4.52 1.94
C PRO A 546 3.05 5.69 2.76
N PHE A 547 3.22 5.64 4.08
CA PHE A 547 2.71 6.58 5.08
C PHE A 547 1.19 6.69 5.22
N VAL A 548 0.41 6.29 4.22
CA VAL A 548 -1.05 6.46 4.18
C VAL A 548 -1.77 5.19 4.64
N SER A 549 -1.39 4.03 4.07
CA SER A 549 -2.05 2.75 4.38
C SER A 549 -1.82 2.28 5.81
N TYR A 550 -2.83 1.62 6.38
CA TYR A 550 -2.70 0.89 7.63
C TYR A 550 -2.05 -0.47 7.39
N GLY A 551 -0.73 -0.46 7.35
CA GLY A 551 0.08 -1.68 7.28
C GLY A 551 1.17 -1.59 8.35
N GLY A 552 1.02 -2.33 9.48
CA GLY A 552 1.88 -2.14 10.65
C GLY A 552 3.37 -2.04 10.33
N PHE A 553 3.90 -3.05 9.62
CA PHE A 553 5.33 -3.07 9.24
C PHE A 553 5.64 -2.13 8.07
N SER A 554 4.73 -1.90 7.14
CA SER A 554 4.92 -0.95 6.04
C SER A 554 5.07 0.49 6.57
N LEU A 555 4.32 0.86 7.60
CA LEU A 555 4.44 2.16 8.24
C LEU A 555 5.79 2.31 8.95
N ILE A 556 6.20 1.31 9.76
CA ILE A 556 7.49 1.29 10.45
C ILE A 556 8.63 1.44 9.44
N THR A 557 8.60 0.65 8.36
CA THR A 557 9.60 0.67 7.29
C THR A 557 9.66 2.02 6.60
N SER A 558 8.51 2.64 6.31
CA SER A 558 8.43 3.98 5.70
C SER A 558 9.07 5.05 6.59
N PHE A 559 8.83 5.00 7.91
CA PHE A 559 9.44 5.92 8.87
C PHE A 559 10.95 5.67 9.07
N ILE A 560 11.41 4.42 8.99
CA ILE A 560 12.85 4.10 8.97
C ILE A 560 13.50 4.70 7.72
N MET A 561 12.90 4.51 6.53
CA MET A 561 13.40 5.09 5.28
C MET A 561 13.46 6.63 5.34
N LEU A 562 12.42 7.26 5.89
CA LEU A 562 12.38 8.69 6.16
C LEU A 562 13.54 9.12 7.09
N GLY A 563 13.76 8.38 8.19
CA GLY A 563 14.84 8.65 9.15
C GLY A 563 16.22 8.61 8.51
N MET A 564 16.46 7.62 7.66
CA MET A 564 17.72 7.51 6.90
C MET A 564 17.90 8.69 5.92
N LEU A 565 16.86 9.06 5.16
CA LEU A 565 16.91 10.21 4.25
C LEU A 565 17.17 11.52 5.00
N MET A 566 16.53 11.70 6.16
CA MET A 566 16.76 12.86 7.01
C MET A 566 18.19 12.87 7.57
N ALA A 567 18.73 11.72 7.97
CA ALA A 567 20.12 11.61 8.45
C ALA A 567 21.11 11.97 7.34
N PHE A 568 20.96 11.44 6.13
CA PHE A 568 21.79 11.77 4.97
C PHE A 568 21.70 13.27 4.62
N SER A 569 20.49 13.84 4.62
CA SER A 569 20.30 15.27 4.38
C SER A 569 21.01 16.15 5.42
N HIS A 570 20.98 15.76 6.70
CA HIS A 570 21.71 16.46 7.75
C HIS A 570 23.22 16.43 7.54
N ARG A 571 23.79 15.24 7.24
CA ARG A 571 25.22 15.07 6.95
C ARG A 571 25.66 15.96 5.79
N ASN A 572 24.93 15.93 4.67
CA ASN A 572 25.21 16.75 3.51
C ASN A 572 25.29 18.25 3.86
N THR A 573 24.34 18.74 4.66
CA THR A 573 24.29 20.15 5.09
C THR A 573 25.47 20.52 5.99
N VAL A 574 25.81 19.66 6.94
CA VAL A 574 26.96 19.88 7.86
C VAL A 574 28.26 19.93 7.07
N ASP A 575 28.44 19.03 6.13
CA ASP A 575 29.65 18.98 5.30
C ASP A 575 29.78 20.19 4.36
N ILE A 576 28.69 20.64 3.77
CA ILE A 576 28.69 21.85 2.93
C ILE A 576 29.11 23.06 3.77
N ASN A 577 28.58 23.18 4.99
CA ASN A 577 28.92 24.29 5.88
C ASN A 577 30.40 24.27 6.31
N LYS A 578 30.98 23.08 6.59
CA LYS A 578 32.42 22.94 6.92
C LYS A 578 33.31 23.42 5.77
N VAL A 579 32.99 23.02 4.52
CA VAL A 579 33.77 23.45 3.35
C VAL A 579 33.64 24.95 3.07
N SER A 580 32.45 25.52 3.29
CA SER A 580 32.25 26.96 3.11
C SER A 580 33.04 27.76 4.13
N SER A 581 33.08 27.33 5.39
CA SER A 581 33.85 28.00 6.45
C SER A 581 35.37 27.90 6.22
N SER A 582 35.88 26.74 5.78
CA SER A 582 37.31 26.58 5.51
C SER A 582 37.79 27.42 4.30
N LYS A 583 36.95 27.57 3.27
CA LYS A 583 37.26 28.47 2.13
C LYS A 583 37.29 29.94 2.55
N PHE A 584 36.40 30.35 3.45
CA PHE A 584 36.35 31.71 3.95
C PHE A 584 37.59 32.04 4.81
N GLN A 585 38.05 31.10 5.65
CA GLN A 585 39.27 31.22 6.44
C GLN A 585 40.55 31.21 5.58
N ALA A 586 40.55 30.52 4.42
CA ALA A 586 41.69 30.50 3.52
C ALA A 586 41.76 31.74 2.63
N SER A 587 40.71 32.55 2.53
CA SER A 587 40.64 33.79 1.75
C SER A 587 40.76 35.06 2.62
N SER A 588 40.73 34.93 3.95
CA SER A 588 41.05 35.98 4.92
C SER A 588 42.50 35.88 5.36
#